data_6571d49bb667076cbcdeb44fabdbb697
#
_entry.id   6571d49bb667076cbcdeb44fabdbb697
#
_cell.length_a   1.000
_cell.length_b   1.000
_cell.length_c   1.000
_cell.angle_alpha   90.00
_cell.angle_beta   90.00
_cell.angle_gamma   90.00
#
_symmetry.space_group_name_H-M   'P 1'
#
loop_
_entity.id
_entity.type
_entity.pdbx_description
1 polymer ?
#
loop_
_entity_poly.entity_id
_entity_poly.type
_entity_poly.pdbx_seq_one_letter_code
_entity_poly.pdbx_strand_id
1 'polypeptide(L)'
;MKIYCPYNWWIKEVHYDFCANNAYAGSSKKYAYRYPYRYSNGLTGDYLINEHFDKVDFKMVIFGPVVNPLVIIGGHKYQVNILLEAGEYLELDTEKGTVIKVMNSGQIVNAFHNREKSSDPFAPIIPGRHPVEWTGKFDWNITLYTKRSEPEWQ
;
A
#
# COMPACT_ATOMS: atom_id res chain seq x y z
N MET A 1 -4.25 -8.81 -16.10
CA MET A 1 -3.08 -9.29 -15.43
C MET A 1 -1.86 -9.13 -16.31
N LYS A 2 -0.76 -8.74 -15.73
CA LYS A 2 0.42 -8.54 -16.50
C LYS A 2 1.35 -9.69 -16.29
N ILE A 3 1.80 -10.32 -17.33
CA ILE A 3 2.69 -11.43 -17.23
C ILE A 3 4.06 -10.99 -17.69
N TYR A 4 5.08 -11.23 -16.87
CA TYR A 4 6.37 -10.69 -17.11
C TYR A 4 7.36 -11.71 -16.62
N CYS A 5 8.23 -12.14 -17.46
CA CYS A 5 9.09 -13.25 -17.14
C CYS A 5 10.55 -13.02 -17.50
N PRO A 6 11.21 -12.04 -16.90
CA PRO A 6 12.60 -11.79 -17.21
C PRO A 6 13.53 -12.77 -16.54
N TYR A 7 13.11 -13.40 -15.45
CA TYR A 7 13.98 -14.29 -14.74
C TYR A 7 13.32 -15.60 -14.45
N ASN A 8 12.51 -16.08 -15.32
CA ASN A 8 11.83 -17.34 -15.08
C ASN A 8 10.84 -17.24 -13.95
N TRP A 9 10.36 -16.02 -13.64
CA TRP A 9 9.35 -15.86 -12.63
C TRP A 9 8.11 -15.29 -13.27
N TRP A 10 6.97 -15.68 -12.72
CA TRP A 10 5.71 -15.10 -13.14
C TRP A 10 5.27 -14.22 -11.99
N ILE A 11 4.94 -12.98 -12.26
CA ILE A 11 4.56 -12.03 -11.24
C ILE A 11 3.07 -11.75 -11.34
N LYS A 12 2.37 -11.98 -10.24
CA LYS A 12 0.96 -11.68 -10.15
C LYS A 12 0.83 -10.50 -9.23
N GLU A 13 0.09 -9.50 -9.64
CA GLU A 13 -0.11 -8.30 -8.83
C GLU A 13 -1.47 -8.34 -8.19
N VAL A 14 -1.53 -8.14 -6.89
CA VAL A 14 -2.79 -8.10 -6.16
C VAL A 14 -2.89 -6.71 -5.56
N HIS A 15 -3.95 -5.99 -5.88
CA HIS A 15 -4.06 -4.58 -5.57
C HIS A 15 -5.16 -4.34 -4.54
N TYR A 16 -4.86 -3.52 -3.55
CA TYR A 16 -5.81 -3.14 -2.52
C TYR A 16 -5.84 -1.63 -2.42
N ASP A 17 -7.05 -1.05 -2.39
CA ASP A 17 -7.21 0.40 -2.26
C ASP A 17 -7.87 0.70 -0.94
N PHE A 18 -7.34 1.70 -0.23
CA PHE A 18 -7.89 2.13 1.04
C PHE A 18 -8.20 3.61 0.95
N CYS A 19 -9.45 3.96 1.13
CA CYS A 19 -9.88 5.34 0.97
C CYS A 19 -10.04 6.03 2.30
N ALA A 20 -9.82 7.31 2.30
CA ALA A 20 -9.97 8.11 3.49
C ALA A 20 -11.34 7.91 4.10
N ASN A 21 -11.37 7.79 5.42
CA ASN A 21 -12.57 7.50 6.10
C ASN A 21 -13.18 8.78 6.59
N ASN A 22 -14.13 9.33 5.90
CA ASN A 22 -14.72 10.54 6.32
C ASN A 22 -15.74 10.25 7.33
N ALA A 23 -15.71 10.99 8.32
CA ALA A 23 -16.58 10.74 9.37
C ALA A 23 -17.99 10.79 8.91
N TYR A 24 -18.32 11.63 8.02
CA TYR A 24 -19.63 11.62 7.67
C TYR A 24 -19.76 11.02 6.43
N ALA A 25 -19.21 10.15 6.39
CA ALA A 25 -19.20 9.48 5.29
C ALA A 25 -20.48 8.93 5.08
N GLY A 26 -21.32 9.22 5.77
CA GLY A 26 -22.53 8.62 5.53
C GLY A 26 -22.76 8.78 4.12
N SER A 27 -22.00 9.51 3.62
CA SER A 27 -22.09 9.68 2.33
C SER A 27 -21.85 8.51 1.59
N SER A 28 -22.13 7.65 1.91
CA SER A 28 -22.20 6.63 1.09
C SER A 28 -21.44 6.64 -0.09
N LYS A 29 -20.35 6.56 0.00
CA LYS A 29 -19.58 6.42 -1.03
C LYS A 29 -19.92 5.24 -1.72
N LYS A 30 -19.96 5.20 -2.82
CA LYS A 30 -20.29 4.15 -3.54
C LYS A 30 -19.24 3.44 -4.08
N TYR A 31 -18.33 3.02 -3.48
CA TYR A 31 -17.30 2.25 -4.07
C TYR A 31 -17.61 0.85 -3.95
N ALA A 32 -18.61 0.54 -3.38
CA ALA A 32 -18.83 -0.79 -3.01
C ALA A 32 -18.70 -1.80 -4.06
N TYR A 33 -19.06 -1.53 -5.18
CA TYR A 33 -19.07 -2.59 -6.10
C TYR A 33 -17.74 -3.09 -6.48
N ARG A 34 -16.70 -2.44 -6.10
CA ARG A 34 -15.47 -2.89 -6.46
C ARG A 34 -14.81 -3.67 -5.47
N TYR A 35 -15.18 -3.63 -4.25
CA TYR A 35 -14.44 -4.29 -3.24
C TYR A 35 -15.16 -5.48 -2.74
N PRO A 36 -14.54 -6.60 -2.72
CA PRO A 36 -15.15 -7.79 -2.23
C PRO A 36 -15.40 -7.77 -0.76
N TYR A 37 -14.80 -6.85 -0.02
CA TYR A 37 -15.05 -6.86 1.38
C TYR A 37 -15.56 -5.53 1.73
N ARG A 38 -16.00 -5.38 2.89
CA ARG A 38 -16.53 -4.22 3.25
C ARG A 38 -15.87 -3.51 4.22
N TYR A 39 -16.08 -2.36 4.41
CA TYR A 39 -15.40 -1.62 5.33
C TYR A 39 -16.08 -1.63 6.58
N SER A 40 -15.39 -1.61 7.60
CA SER A 40 -15.97 -1.54 8.82
C SER A 40 -16.24 -0.17 9.04
N ASN A 41 -17.18 0.21 9.64
CA ASN A 41 -17.44 1.48 9.79
C ASN A 41 -16.67 2.22 10.67
N GLY A 42 -16.11 3.09 10.33
CA GLY A 42 -15.44 3.96 11.16
C GLY A 42 -14.25 3.52 11.78
N LEU A 43 -13.96 2.33 11.72
CA LEU A 43 -12.81 1.94 12.28
C LEU A 43 -12.06 1.32 11.35
N THR A 44 -10.92 1.20 11.57
CA THR A 44 -10.03 0.67 10.69
C THR A 44 -10.05 -0.77 10.75
N GLY A 45 -11.02 -1.40 10.47
CA GLY A 45 -11.04 -2.81 10.53
C GLY A 45 -10.70 -3.49 9.24
N ASP A 46 -9.94 -2.90 8.43
CA ASP A 46 -9.58 -3.47 7.15
C ASP A 46 -8.50 -4.52 7.27
N TYR A 47 -8.42 -5.39 6.30
CA TYR A 47 -7.43 -6.44 6.29
C TYR A 47 -6.76 -6.55 4.95
N LEU A 48 -5.55 -7.08 4.98
CA LEU A 48 -4.79 -7.35 3.78
C LEU A 48 -4.42 -8.82 3.84
N ILE A 49 -4.57 -9.54 2.77
CA ILE A 49 -4.31 -10.96 2.76
C ILE A 49 -3.23 -11.30 1.76
N ASN A 50 -2.19 -11.95 2.23
CA ASN A 50 -1.16 -12.48 1.36
C ASN A 50 -1.44 -13.96 1.22
N GLU A 51 -1.96 -14.37 0.07
CA GLU A 51 -2.32 -15.76 -0.14
C GLU A 51 -1.15 -16.59 -0.66
N HIS A 52 -0.02 -15.99 -0.83
CA HIS A 52 1.14 -16.71 -1.30
C HIS A 52 1.76 -17.49 -0.14
N PHE A 53 2.50 -18.51 -0.44
CA PHE A 53 3.09 -19.35 0.60
C PHE A 53 4.32 -18.69 1.23
N ASP A 54 4.80 -17.61 0.69
CA ASP A 54 5.98 -16.93 1.20
C ASP A 54 5.72 -15.45 1.29
N LYS A 55 6.65 -14.71 1.88
CA LYS A 55 6.52 -13.26 1.97
C LYS A 55 6.61 -12.65 0.59
N VAL A 56 5.96 -11.53 0.40
CA VAL A 56 5.93 -10.89 -0.90
C VAL A 56 6.34 -9.43 -0.77
N ASP A 57 6.95 -8.93 -1.81
CA ASP A 57 7.28 -7.53 -1.90
C ASP A 57 6.05 -6.76 -2.32
N PHE A 58 6.07 -5.47 -2.12
CA PHE A 58 4.92 -4.65 -2.45
C PHE A 58 5.33 -3.24 -2.85
N LYS A 59 4.38 -2.51 -3.42
CA LYS A 59 4.57 -1.13 -3.74
C LYS A 59 3.40 -0.41 -3.10
N MET A 60 3.67 0.58 -2.28
CA MET A 60 2.65 1.33 -1.57
C MET A 60 2.65 2.76 -2.08
N VAL A 61 1.47 3.29 -2.37
CA VAL A 61 1.33 4.68 -2.82
C VAL A 61 0.41 5.38 -1.84
N ILE A 62 0.88 6.49 -1.29
CA ILE A 62 0.12 7.27 -0.32
C ILE A 62 -0.14 8.64 -0.91
N PHE A 63 -1.39 9.06 -0.91
CA PHE A 63 -1.76 10.33 -1.53
C PHE A 63 -1.95 11.42 -0.48
N GLY A 64 -1.50 12.61 -0.79
CA GLY A 64 -1.67 13.74 0.10
C GLY A 64 -3.07 14.30 0.04
N PRO A 65 -3.40 15.20 0.94
CA PRO A 65 -2.49 15.86 1.88
C PRO A 65 -2.34 15.06 3.17
N VAL A 66 -1.15 14.91 3.63
CA VAL A 66 -0.89 14.19 4.87
C VAL A 66 0.51 14.54 5.38
N VAL A 67 0.67 14.56 6.68
CA VAL A 67 1.97 14.82 7.30
C VAL A 67 2.42 13.55 7.99
N ASN A 68 3.60 13.10 7.67
CA ASN A 68 4.21 11.90 8.25
C ASN A 68 3.28 10.71 8.22
N PRO A 69 2.90 10.27 7.01
CA PRO A 69 1.94 9.17 6.90
C PRO A 69 2.44 7.90 7.58
N LEU A 70 1.54 7.22 8.25
CA LEU A 70 1.84 6.00 8.96
C LEU A 70 0.77 4.97 8.65
N VAL A 71 1.17 3.80 8.25
CA VAL A 71 0.27 2.68 8.03
C VAL A 71 0.83 1.50 8.81
N ILE A 72 0.00 0.79 9.53
CA ILE A 72 0.42 -0.38 10.30
C ILE A 72 -0.25 -1.59 9.69
N ILE A 73 0.54 -2.55 9.26
CA ILE A 73 0.03 -3.77 8.66
C ILE A 73 0.56 -4.93 9.48
N GLY A 74 -0.37 -5.69 10.09
CA GLY A 74 0.04 -6.81 10.89
C GLY A 74 0.93 -6.44 12.07
N GLY A 75 0.77 -5.23 12.57
CA GLY A 75 1.59 -4.78 13.70
C GLY A 75 2.89 -4.13 13.30
N HIS A 76 3.26 -4.18 12.02
CA HIS A 76 4.50 -3.56 11.59
C HIS A 76 4.22 -2.16 11.05
N LYS A 77 5.04 -1.19 11.45
CA LYS A 77 4.81 0.19 11.06
C LYS A 77 5.54 0.54 9.79
N TYR A 78 4.83 1.15 8.87
CA TYR A 78 5.41 1.67 7.65
C TYR A 78 5.21 3.18 7.71
N GLN A 79 6.27 3.91 7.95
CA GLN A 79 6.18 5.35 8.16
C GLN A 79 7.29 6.10 7.43
N VAL A 80 6.92 7.21 6.82
CA VAL A 80 7.88 8.09 6.18
C VAL A 80 7.60 9.49 6.72
N ASN A 81 8.63 10.14 7.21
CA ASN A 81 8.46 11.46 7.81
C ASN A 81 8.57 12.54 6.74
N ILE A 82 7.44 12.83 6.12
CA ILE A 82 7.43 13.76 5.02
C ILE A 82 6.08 14.44 4.93
N LEU A 83 6.05 15.62 4.35
CA LEU A 83 4.81 16.33 4.12
C LEU A 83 4.38 16.14 2.68
N LEU A 84 3.16 15.70 2.48
CA LEU A 84 2.56 15.60 1.16
C LEU A 84 1.43 16.59 1.08
N GLU A 85 1.42 17.41 0.04
CA GLU A 85 0.34 18.36 -0.14
C GLU A 85 -0.70 17.78 -1.09
N ALA A 86 -1.80 18.47 -1.23
CA ALA A 86 -2.86 17.97 -2.08
C ALA A 86 -2.33 17.79 -3.50
N GLY A 87 -2.58 16.65 -4.07
CA GLY A 87 -2.10 16.34 -5.42
C GLY A 87 -0.73 15.70 -5.47
N GLU A 88 -0.04 15.61 -4.34
CA GLU A 88 1.24 14.95 -4.30
C GLU A 88 1.07 13.54 -3.78
N TYR A 89 2.02 12.66 -4.09
CA TYR A 89 1.95 11.31 -3.54
C TYR A 89 3.33 10.76 -3.27
N LEU A 90 3.37 9.77 -2.40
CA LEU A 90 4.59 9.11 -2.01
C LEU A 90 4.52 7.68 -2.52
N GLU A 91 5.61 7.19 -3.09
CA GLU A 91 5.64 5.83 -3.58
C GLU A 91 6.76 5.09 -2.86
N LEU A 92 6.42 3.99 -2.23
CA LEU A 92 7.38 3.18 -1.51
C LEU A 92 7.40 1.81 -2.16
N ASP A 93 8.54 1.41 -2.70
CA ASP A 93 8.66 0.16 -3.44
C ASP A 93 9.67 -0.71 -2.72
N THR A 94 9.22 -1.83 -2.16
CA THR A 94 10.11 -2.68 -1.40
C THR A 94 11.01 -3.51 -2.30
N GLU A 95 10.55 -3.83 -3.49
CA GLU A 95 11.37 -4.63 -4.39
C GLU A 95 12.57 -3.82 -4.87
N LYS A 96 12.38 -2.55 -5.14
CA LYS A 96 13.46 -1.70 -5.57
C LYS A 96 14.16 -1.00 -4.42
N GLY A 97 13.56 -1.03 -3.24
CA GLY A 97 14.14 -0.35 -2.08
C GLY A 97 14.13 1.16 -2.23
N THR A 98 13.08 1.72 -2.83
CA THR A 98 13.05 3.16 -3.09
C THR A 98 11.86 3.82 -2.40
N VAL A 99 12.06 5.07 -2.03
CA VAL A 99 10.99 5.91 -1.50
C VAL A 99 11.08 7.22 -2.26
N ILE A 100 10.04 7.55 -3.02
CA ILE A 100 10.05 8.78 -3.80
C ILE A 100 8.78 9.57 -3.55
N LYS A 101 8.87 10.88 -3.68
CA LYS A 101 7.73 11.76 -3.59
C LYS A 101 7.53 12.37 -4.97
N VAL A 102 6.32 12.34 -5.46
CA VAL A 102 6.00 12.94 -6.75
C VAL A 102 5.20 14.20 -6.48
N MET A 103 5.71 15.33 -6.90
CA MET A 103 5.08 16.61 -6.62
C MET A 103 4.03 16.96 -7.65
N ASN A 104 3.21 17.96 -7.33
CA ASN A 104 2.20 18.39 -8.24
C ASN A 104 2.74 18.77 -9.61
N SER A 105 3.95 19.25 -9.64
CA SER A 105 4.55 19.65 -10.91
C SER A 105 5.06 18.46 -11.71
N GLY A 106 5.00 17.27 -11.15
CA GLY A 106 5.55 16.10 -11.80
C GLY A 106 6.99 15.83 -11.41
N GLN A 107 7.57 16.68 -10.59
CA GLN A 107 8.95 16.50 -10.19
C GLN A 107 9.06 15.36 -9.20
N ILE A 108 10.05 14.51 -9.36
CA ILE A 108 10.27 13.38 -8.49
C ILE A 108 11.40 13.71 -7.53
N VAL A 109 11.14 13.53 -6.25
CA VAL A 109 12.13 13.82 -5.22
C VAL A 109 12.40 12.54 -4.44
N ASN A 110 13.66 12.24 -4.23
CA ASN A 110 14.04 11.04 -3.50
C ASN A 110 13.79 11.28 -2.01
N ALA A 111 12.94 10.48 -1.42
CA ALA A 111 12.59 10.61 -0.01
C ALA A 111 13.12 9.45 0.84
N PHE A 112 14.12 8.74 0.34
CA PHE A 112 14.65 7.58 1.04
C PHE A 112 15.14 7.92 2.44
N HIS A 113 15.74 9.09 2.61
CA HIS A 113 16.26 9.45 3.91
C HIS A 113 15.17 9.90 4.89
N ASN A 114 13.96 10.07 4.43
CA ASN A 114 12.87 10.48 5.28
C ASN A 114 12.16 9.30 5.91
N ARG A 115 12.56 8.08 5.59
CA ARG A 115 11.88 6.93 6.16
C ARG A 115 12.16 6.83 7.65
N GLU A 116 11.23 6.26 8.38
CA GLU A 116 11.41 6.08 9.80
C GLU A 116 12.40 4.95 10.00
N LYS A 117 13.51 5.23 10.62
CA LYS A 117 14.58 4.24 10.70
C LYS A 117 14.40 3.23 11.81
N SER A 118 13.52 3.51 12.74
CA SER A 118 13.32 2.57 13.82
C SER A 118 12.43 1.41 13.37
N SER A 119 11.81 1.52 12.22
CA SER A 119 10.93 0.50 11.74
C SER A 119 11.21 0.37 10.25
N ASP A 120 11.51 -0.82 9.80
CA ASP A 120 11.92 -1.04 8.42
C ASP A 120 10.73 -0.85 7.47
N PRO A 121 10.72 0.18 6.65
CA PRO A 121 9.58 0.40 5.75
C PRO A 121 9.61 -0.52 4.53
N PHE A 122 10.67 -1.30 4.39
CA PHE A 122 10.75 -2.22 3.27
C PHE A 122 10.51 -3.67 3.70
N ALA A 123 9.95 -3.88 4.88
CA ALA A 123 9.70 -5.23 5.34
C ALA A 123 8.61 -5.86 4.49
N PRO A 124 8.83 -7.02 3.91
CA PRO A 124 7.83 -7.64 3.05
C PRO A 124 6.63 -8.16 3.86
N ILE A 125 5.55 -8.42 3.17
CA ILE A 125 4.33 -8.89 3.81
C ILE A 125 4.40 -10.40 3.92
N ILE A 126 4.32 -10.93 5.13
CA ILE A 126 4.40 -12.37 5.32
C ILE A 126 3.05 -13.02 4.97
N PRO A 127 3.00 -14.31 4.78
CA PRO A 127 1.74 -14.96 4.42
C PRO A 127 0.67 -14.80 5.49
N GLY A 128 -0.55 -14.78 5.08
CA GLY A 128 -1.69 -14.75 5.97
C GLY A 128 -2.49 -13.47 5.91
N ARG A 129 -3.39 -13.35 6.86
CA ARG A 129 -4.27 -12.21 6.93
C ARG A 129 -3.72 -11.22 7.94
N HIS A 130 -3.61 -9.99 7.55
CA HIS A 130 -3.02 -8.96 8.39
C HIS A 130 -3.98 -7.81 8.60
N PRO A 131 -4.24 -7.40 9.82
CA PRO A 131 -5.07 -6.24 10.04
C PRO A 131 -4.32 -4.98 9.61
N VAL A 132 -5.05 -4.02 9.08
CA VAL A 132 -4.49 -2.77 8.62
C VAL A 132 -5.04 -1.66 9.49
N GLU A 133 -4.14 -0.83 10.05
CA GLU A 133 -4.54 0.28 10.88
C GLU A 133 -3.89 1.54 10.37
N TRP A 134 -4.65 2.61 10.29
CA TRP A 134 -4.13 3.90 9.85
C TRP A 134 -5.13 4.96 10.27
N THR A 135 -4.76 6.22 10.12
CA THR A 135 -5.59 7.29 10.64
C THR A 135 -6.89 7.48 9.91
N GLY A 136 -6.98 7.00 8.69
CA GLY A 136 -8.20 7.20 7.91
C GLY A 136 -8.32 8.56 7.29
N LYS A 137 -7.26 9.36 7.34
CA LYS A 137 -7.33 10.71 6.83
C LYS A 137 -6.69 10.93 5.48
N PHE A 138 -6.23 9.89 4.87
CA PHE A 138 -5.63 9.99 3.54
C PHE A 138 -5.93 8.71 2.76
N ASP A 139 -5.83 8.79 1.44
CA ASP A 139 -6.05 7.61 0.61
C ASP A 139 -4.70 6.97 0.35
N TRP A 140 -4.69 5.65 0.26
CA TRP A 140 -3.47 4.96 -0.11
C TRP A 140 -3.82 3.61 -0.72
N ASN A 141 -2.87 3.04 -1.43
CA ASN A 141 -3.08 1.70 -1.98
C ASN A 141 -1.80 0.90 -1.88
N ILE A 142 -1.92 -0.40 -2.04
CA ILE A 142 -0.77 -1.27 -1.98
C ILE A 142 -0.96 -2.36 -3.01
N THR A 143 0.09 -2.70 -3.71
CA THR A 143 0.08 -3.76 -4.70
C THR A 143 1.08 -4.81 -4.25
N LEU A 144 0.64 -6.03 -4.08
CA LEU A 144 1.52 -7.12 -3.66
C LEU A 144 2.01 -7.84 -4.91
N TYR A 145 3.29 -8.14 -4.95
CA TYR A 145 3.88 -8.82 -6.09
C TYR A 145 4.16 -10.27 -5.72
N THR A 146 3.32 -11.16 -6.17
CA THR A 146 3.47 -12.58 -5.90
C THR A 146 4.30 -13.20 -7.02
N LYS A 147 5.43 -13.79 -6.70
CA LYS A 147 6.30 -14.38 -7.69
C LYS A 147 6.17 -15.88 -7.68
N ARG A 148 6.05 -16.47 -8.84
CA ARG A 148 5.91 -17.90 -8.96
C ARG A 148 6.85 -18.40 -10.04
N SER A 149 7.30 -19.64 -9.89
CA SER A 149 8.18 -20.20 -10.89
C SER A 149 7.40 -20.71 -12.07
N GLU A 150 6.10 -20.86 -11.96
CA GLU A 150 5.32 -21.27 -13.08
C GLU A 150 4.00 -20.54 -13.05
N PRO A 151 3.35 -20.39 -14.20
CA PRO A 151 2.14 -19.59 -14.26
C PRO A 151 1.02 -20.24 -13.48
N GLU A 152 0.09 -19.41 -13.06
CA GLU A 152 -1.04 -19.91 -12.33
C GLU A 152 -2.08 -20.34 -13.35
N TRP A 153 -2.49 -21.57 -13.30
CA TRP A 153 -3.48 -22.02 -14.24
C TRP A 153 -4.83 -21.91 -13.62
N GLN A 154 -5.78 -21.45 -14.36
CA GLN A 154 -7.13 -21.30 -13.85
C GLN A 154 -8.08 -22.11 -14.63
#